data_b0a0188ac0076f7f80174be696cdd913
#
_entry.id   b0a0188ac0076f7f80174be696cdd913
#
_cell.length_a   1.000
_cell.length_b   1.000
_cell.length_c   1.000
_cell.angle_alpha   90.00
_cell.angle_beta   90.00
_cell.angle_gamma   90.00
#
_symmetry.space_group_name_H-M   'P 1'
#
loop_
_entity.id
_entity.type
_entity.pdbx_description
1 polymer ?
#
loop_
_entity_poly.entity_id
_entity_poly.type
_entity_poly.pdbx_seq_one_letter_code
_entity_poly.pdbx_strand_id
1 'polypeptide(L)'
;MNFTDMLQLASKRQQSLLCVGLDPEPSQFPQHMRGDSQRIFDFCAQIVDATHDLVCAFKPQIAYFAAHRAEDQLERLIAHIRAVAPHVPVILDAKRGDIGSTAKQYALEAFERYGADAVTLSPFMGFDSVEPYLKYHSKGAFLLCRTSNPGGDDFQNQRLAGVEGQPLLYEHIARLAQGPWNLNGQLGLVVGATYPAEIARVRALAPTLPLLIPGVGAQGGDAAATVKAGLRMAHGHASGNIIVNSSRAVLYASDDQHFSQAARIAALQTRDALGAAQAEIFV
;
A
#
# COMPACT_ATOMS: atom_id res chain seq x y z
N MET A 1 17.47 -5.55 -8.54
CA MET A 1 17.00 -4.72 -7.41
C MET A 1 15.75 -5.39 -6.87
N ASN A 2 15.67 -5.66 -5.59
CA ASN A 2 14.45 -6.20 -4.96
C ASN A 2 13.44 -5.07 -4.68
N PHE A 3 12.20 -5.44 -4.29
CA PHE A 3 11.13 -4.49 -4.03
C PHE A 3 11.48 -3.48 -2.92
N THR A 4 12.10 -3.94 -1.83
CA THR A 4 12.44 -3.07 -0.69
C THR A 4 13.47 -2.02 -1.10
N ASP A 5 14.48 -2.40 -1.87
CA ASP A 5 15.48 -1.46 -2.41
C ASP A 5 14.83 -0.45 -3.36
N MET A 6 13.92 -0.91 -4.24
CA MET A 6 13.20 -0.03 -5.17
C MET A 6 12.34 0.98 -4.43
N LEU A 7 11.62 0.54 -3.39
CA LEU A 7 10.81 1.41 -2.53
C LEU A 7 11.66 2.47 -1.82
N GLN A 8 12.79 2.07 -1.23
CA GLN A 8 13.71 2.98 -0.57
C GLN A 8 14.28 4.02 -1.53
N LEU A 9 14.66 3.58 -2.73
CA LEU A 9 15.18 4.46 -3.77
C LEU A 9 14.12 5.48 -4.22
N ALA A 10 12.89 5.02 -4.46
CA ALA A 10 11.77 5.90 -4.83
C ALA A 10 11.47 6.93 -3.74
N SER A 11 11.33 6.48 -2.48
CA SER A 11 11.09 7.36 -1.33
C SER A 11 12.19 8.42 -1.18
N LYS A 12 13.46 8.02 -1.31
CA LYS A 12 14.61 8.92 -1.23
C LYS A 12 14.65 9.93 -2.38
N ARG A 13 14.45 9.46 -3.62
CA ARG A 13 14.50 10.29 -4.82
C ARG A 13 13.38 11.33 -4.84
N GLN A 14 12.18 10.93 -4.46
CA GLN A 14 11.00 11.80 -4.45
C GLN A 14 10.84 12.56 -3.13
N GLN A 15 11.68 12.28 -2.12
CA GLN A 15 11.53 12.81 -0.76
C GLN A 15 10.08 12.65 -0.26
N SER A 16 9.53 11.44 -0.43
CA SER A 16 8.11 11.19 -0.24
C SER A 16 7.84 9.85 0.46
N LEU A 17 6.87 9.87 1.36
CA LEU A 17 6.26 8.69 1.97
C LEU A 17 4.88 8.40 1.36
N LEU A 18 4.44 9.25 0.41
CA LEU A 18 3.11 9.17 -0.19
C LEU A 18 3.02 8.03 -1.19
N CYS A 19 1.99 7.22 -1.06
CA CYS A 19 1.49 6.31 -2.09
C CYS A 19 0.14 6.82 -2.60
N VAL A 20 -0.01 6.98 -3.90
CA VAL A 20 -1.33 7.29 -4.48
C VAL A 20 -2.04 5.99 -4.81
N GLY A 21 -3.18 5.77 -4.15
CA GLY A 21 -4.07 4.66 -4.46
C GLY A 21 -4.91 4.98 -5.69
N LEU A 22 -5.00 4.01 -6.61
CA LEU A 22 -5.79 4.12 -7.84
C LEU A 22 -7.01 3.21 -7.73
N ASP A 23 -8.07 3.77 -7.13
CA ASP A 23 -9.35 3.11 -6.83
C ASP A 23 -10.45 3.79 -7.69
N PRO A 24 -10.47 3.56 -9.04
CA PRO A 24 -11.33 4.30 -9.96
C PRO A 24 -12.80 3.88 -9.85
N GLU A 25 -13.66 4.79 -9.38
CA GLU A 25 -15.11 4.63 -9.32
C GLU A 25 -15.74 5.49 -10.41
N PRO A 26 -16.24 4.92 -11.53
CA PRO A 26 -16.75 5.69 -12.67
C PRO A 26 -17.85 6.69 -12.32
N SER A 27 -18.66 6.41 -11.31
CA SER A 27 -19.71 7.33 -10.85
C SER A 27 -19.16 8.64 -10.26
N GLN A 28 -17.90 8.65 -9.83
CA GLN A 28 -17.21 9.81 -9.25
C GLN A 28 -16.23 10.49 -10.22
N PHE A 29 -16.14 10.03 -11.46
CA PHE A 29 -15.28 10.65 -12.46
C PHE A 29 -15.73 12.09 -12.78
N PRO A 30 -14.83 12.93 -13.31
CA PRO A 30 -15.16 14.26 -13.83
C PRO A 30 -16.35 14.20 -14.79
N GLN A 31 -17.14 15.27 -14.86
CA GLN A 31 -18.42 15.31 -15.57
C GLN A 31 -18.35 14.76 -16.99
N HIS A 32 -17.26 15.06 -17.74
CA HIS A 32 -17.06 14.63 -19.12
C HIS A 32 -16.69 13.14 -19.30
N MET A 33 -16.43 12.43 -18.18
CA MET A 33 -16.11 10.98 -18.15
C MET A 33 -17.05 10.19 -17.23
N ARG A 34 -17.98 10.86 -16.56
CA ARG A 34 -18.79 10.29 -15.48
C ARG A 34 -19.63 9.11 -15.95
N GLY A 35 -19.54 8.01 -15.23
CA GLY A 35 -20.28 6.78 -15.51
C GLY A 35 -19.66 5.89 -16.59
N ASP A 36 -18.63 6.34 -17.29
CA ASP A 36 -18.02 5.59 -18.39
C ASP A 36 -16.85 4.73 -17.89
N SER A 37 -17.08 3.43 -17.69
CA SER A 37 -16.04 2.49 -17.27
C SER A 37 -14.96 2.23 -18.36
N GLN A 38 -15.21 2.58 -19.62
CA GLN A 38 -14.19 2.50 -20.66
C GLN A 38 -13.09 3.56 -20.51
N ARG A 39 -13.34 4.57 -19.67
CA ARG A 39 -12.41 5.67 -19.38
C ARG A 39 -11.59 5.48 -18.10
N ILE A 40 -11.64 4.29 -17.46
CA ILE A 40 -10.87 3.99 -16.23
C ILE A 40 -9.38 4.20 -16.45
N PHE A 41 -8.83 3.69 -17.56
CA PHE A 41 -7.42 3.92 -17.91
C PHE A 41 -7.12 5.41 -18.09
N ASP A 42 -7.90 6.13 -18.90
CA ASP A 42 -7.66 7.55 -19.19
C ASP A 42 -7.71 8.42 -17.94
N PHE A 43 -8.63 8.12 -17.02
CA PHE A 43 -8.73 8.79 -15.73
C PHE A 43 -7.49 8.53 -14.87
N CYS A 44 -7.14 7.27 -14.68
CA CYS A 44 -6.00 6.89 -13.83
C CYS A 44 -4.65 7.35 -14.43
N ALA A 45 -4.48 7.29 -15.74
CA ALA A 45 -3.26 7.73 -16.41
C ALA A 45 -3.00 9.22 -16.20
N GLN A 46 -4.03 10.07 -16.30
CA GLN A 46 -3.90 11.51 -16.02
C GLN A 46 -3.55 11.80 -14.55
N ILE A 47 -4.06 10.98 -13.61
CA ILE A 47 -3.65 11.08 -12.20
C ILE A 47 -2.17 10.69 -12.03
N VAL A 48 -1.74 9.60 -12.67
CA VAL A 48 -0.33 9.16 -12.66
C VAL A 48 0.57 10.24 -13.23
N ASP A 49 0.24 10.79 -14.41
CA ASP A 49 1.03 11.84 -15.06
C ASP A 49 1.17 13.09 -14.18
N ALA A 50 0.12 13.42 -13.44
CA ALA A 50 0.11 14.58 -12.56
C ALA A 50 0.85 14.35 -11.22
N THR A 51 1.10 13.11 -10.81
CA THR A 51 1.58 12.81 -9.44
C THR A 51 2.83 11.95 -9.38
N HIS A 52 3.35 11.43 -10.49
CA HIS A 52 4.44 10.44 -10.51
C HIS A 52 5.76 10.94 -9.88
N ASP A 53 5.99 12.23 -9.85
CA ASP A 53 7.16 12.88 -9.23
C ASP A 53 6.97 13.21 -7.74
N LEU A 54 5.80 12.90 -7.18
CA LEU A 54 5.42 13.19 -5.78
C LEU A 54 5.29 11.94 -4.91
N VAL A 55 5.39 10.74 -5.48
CA VAL A 55 5.02 9.49 -4.79
C VAL A 55 6.19 8.53 -4.63
N CYS A 56 6.18 7.73 -3.55
CA CYS A 56 7.09 6.61 -3.38
C CYS A 56 6.54 5.30 -3.95
N ALA A 57 5.24 5.22 -4.25
CA ALA A 57 4.58 4.07 -4.86
C ALA A 57 3.23 4.45 -5.48
N PHE A 58 2.74 3.65 -6.44
CA PHE A 58 1.34 3.62 -6.85
C PHE A 58 0.69 2.32 -6.39
N LYS A 59 -0.61 2.39 -6.05
CA LYS A 59 -1.34 1.22 -5.54
C LYS A 59 -2.71 1.07 -6.23
N PRO A 60 -2.78 0.48 -7.43
CA PRO A 60 -4.06 0.14 -8.03
C PRO A 60 -4.79 -0.94 -7.22
N GLN A 61 -6.12 -0.75 -7.06
CA GLN A 61 -7.01 -1.69 -6.36
C GLN A 61 -7.77 -2.53 -7.40
N ILE A 62 -7.44 -3.82 -7.50
CA ILE A 62 -7.95 -4.72 -8.54
C ILE A 62 -9.49 -4.79 -8.58
N ALA A 63 -10.16 -4.66 -7.42
CA ALA A 63 -11.61 -4.77 -7.35
C ALA A 63 -12.34 -3.72 -8.20
N TYR A 64 -11.80 -2.50 -8.31
CA TYR A 64 -12.39 -1.43 -9.11
C TYR A 64 -12.25 -1.66 -10.62
N PHE A 65 -11.27 -2.43 -11.04
CA PHE A 65 -11.10 -2.84 -12.42
C PHE A 65 -11.94 -4.07 -12.74
N ALA A 66 -11.84 -5.12 -11.94
CA ALA A 66 -12.57 -6.37 -12.15
C ALA A 66 -14.10 -6.19 -12.14
N ALA A 67 -14.64 -5.34 -11.26
CA ALA A 67 -16.07 -5.04 -11.22
C ALA A 67 -16.60 -4.45 -12.56
N HIS A 68 -15.74 -3.81 -13.33
CA HIS A 68 -16.07 -3.18 -14.60
C HIS A 68 -15.54 -3.92 -15.83
N ARG A 69 -15.00 -5.15 -15.65
CA ARG A 69 -14.34 -5.93 -16.73
C ARG A 69 -13.23 -5.13 -17.41
N ALA A 70 -12.43 -4.43 -16.63
CA ALA A 70 -11.40 -3.48 -17.06
C ALA A 70 -9.99 -3.97 -16.70
N GLU A 71 -9.77 -5.29 -16.66
CA GLU A 71 -8.47 -5.89 -16.33
C GLU A 71 -7.40 -5.55 -17.37
N ASP A 72 -7.80 -5.40 -18.64
CA ASP A 72 -6.94 -4.90 -19.72
C ASP A 72 -6.52 -3.45 -19.49
N GLN A 73 -7.40 -2.62 -18.94
CA GLN A 73 -7.09 -1.24 -18.57
C GLN A 73 -6.12 -1.19 -17.37
N LEU A 74 -6.21 -2.14 -16.41
CA LEU A 74 -5.24 -2.29 -15.34
C LEU A 74 -3.84 -2.65 -15.86
N GLU A 75 -3.75 -3.60 -16.80
CA GLU A 75 -2.48 -3.97 -17.44
C GLU A 75 -1.85 -2.76 -18.15
N ARG A 76 -2.64 -2.03 -18.94
CA ARG A 76 -2.19 -0.80 -19.60
C ARG A 76 -1.74 0.27 -18.63
N LEU A 77 -2.47 0.44 -17.51
CA LEU A 77 -2.13 1.42 -16.48
C LEU A 77 -0.79 1.11 -15.81
N ILE A 78 -0.53 -0.15 -15.46
CA ILE A 78 0.75 -0.56 -14.88
C ILE A 78 1.89 -0.37 -15.90
N ALA A 79 1.66 -0.70 -17.16
CA ALA A 79 2.61 -0.43 -18.24
C ALA A 79 2.88 1.08 -18.40
N HIS A 80 1.86 1.93 -18.31
CA HIS A 80 1.99 3.38 -18.34
C HIS A 80 2.83 3.90 -17.16
N ILE A 81 2.54 3.45 -15.93
CA ILE A 81 3.35 3.81 -14.74
C ILE A 81 4.82 3.46 -14.95
N ARG A 82 5.11 2.27 -15.50
CA ARG A 82 6.50 1.86 -15.78
C ARG A 82 7.19 2.73 -16.82
N ALA A 83 6.44 3.23 -17.81
CA ALA A 83 6.99 4.10 -18.85
C ALA A 83 7.32 5.50 -18.32
N VAL A 84 6.44 6.10 -17.50
CA VAL A 84 6.61 7.49 -17.02
C VAL A 84 7.39 7.59 -15.71
N ALA A 85 7.35 6.54 -14.89
CA ALA A 85 7.98 6.49 -13.57
C ALA A 85 8.66 5.13 -13.28
N PRO A 86 9.67 4.71 -14.05
CA PRO A 86 10.25 3.36 -13.98
C PRO A 86 10.91 3.02 -12.63
N HIS A 87 11.14 4.02 -11.79
CA HIS A 87 11.73 3.86 -10.46
C HIS A 87 10.68 3.84 -9.32
N VAL A 88 9.41 4.07 -9.63
CA VAL A 88 8.30 4.07 -8.66
C VAL A 88 7.65 2.69 -8.67
N PRO A 89 7.67 1.93 -7.55
CA PRO A 89 7.05 0.61 -7.49
C PRO A 89 5.53 0.68 -7.57
N VAL A 90 4.96 -0.39 -8.14
CA VAL A 90 3.51 -0.63 -8.20
C VAL A 90 3.15 -1.74 -7.22
N ILE A 91 2.26 -1.43 -6.28
CA ILE A 91 1.69 -2.37 -5.31
C ILE A 91 0.28 -2.75 -5.77
N LEU A 92 0.05 -3.98 -6.21
CA LEU A 92 -1.29 -4.45 -6.55
C LEU A 92 -2.08 -4.73 -5.28
N ASP A 93 -3.09 -3.92 -5.01
CA ASP A 93 -3.98 -4.14 -3.86
C ASP A 93 -5.07 -5.17 -4.23
N ALA A 94 -4.78 -6.44 -3.99
CA ALA A 94 -5.62 -7.58 -4.38
C ALA A 94 -6.14 -8.38 -3.18
N LYS A 95 -5.48 -8.28 -2.02
CA LYS A 95 -5.80 -9.02 -0.79
C LYS A 95 -6.05 -10.50 -1.04
N ARG A 96 -5.19 -11.11 -1.88
CA ARG A 96 -5.28 -12.53 -2.24
C ARG A 96 -5.03 -13.40 -0.99
N GLY A 97 -5.66 -14.56 -0.96
CA GLY A 97 -5.50 -15.52 0.12
C GLY A 97 -6.08 -16.85 -0.33
N ASP A 98 -5.19 -17.78 -0.70
CA ASP A 98 -5.50 -19.12 -1.12
C ASP A 98 -4.25 -20.00 -0.94
N ILE A 99 -4.34 -21.30 -1.15
CA ILE A 99 -3.26 -22.25 -0.93
C ILE A 99 -2.89 -23.03 -2.20
N GLY A 100 -1.74 -23.69 -2.16
CA GLY A 100 -1.32 -24.68 -3.16
C GLY A 100 -1.25 -24.11 -4.58
N SER A 101 -1.87 -24.79 -5.53
CA SER A 101 -1.87 -24.40 -6.95
C SER A 101 -2.63 -23.10 -7.20
N THR A 102 -3.71 -22.83 -6.46
CA THR A 102 -4.50 -21.60 -6.60
C THR A 102 -3.69 -20.37 -6.17
N ALA A 103 -2.99 -20.43 -5.04
CA ALA A 103 -2.10 -19.34 -4.62
C ALA A 103 -0.98 -19.08 -5.63
N LYS A 104 -0.46 -20.13 -6.31
CA LYS A 104 0.51 -19.96 -7.40
C LYS A 104 -0.09 -19.20 -8.59
N GLN A 105 -1.36 -19.49 -8.96
CA GLN A 105 -2.03 -18.76 -10.05
C GLN A 105 -2.23 -17.29 -9.71
N TYR A 106 -2.58 -16.95 -8.46
CA TYR A 106 -2.67 -15.57 -8.02
C TYR A 106 -1.30 -14.86 -7.97
N ALA A 107 -0.22 -15.56 -7.63
CA ALA A 107 1.13 -14.99 -7.69
C ALA A 107 1.55 -14.71 -9.15
N LEU A 108 1.26 -15.64 -10.07
CA LEU A 108 1.47 -15.46 -11.51
C LEU A 108 0.64 -14.28 -12.06
N GLU A 109 -0.64 -14.19 -11.67
CA GLU A 109 -1.51 -13.05 -12.02
C GLU A 109 -0.87 -11.72 -11.59
N ALA A 110 -0.46 -11.60 -10.33
CA ALA A 110 0.07 -10.35 -9.80
C ALA A 110 1.41 -9.96 -10.45
N PHE A 111 2.34 -10.90 -10.58
CA PHE A 111 3.74 -10.62 -10.91
C PHE A 111 4.10 -10.80 -12.38
N GLU A 112 3.42 -11.70 -13.09
CA GLU A 112 3.69 -11.94 -14.51
C GLU A 112 2.67 -11.26 -15.41
N ARG A 113 1.35 -11.47 -15.15
CA ARG A 113 0.31 -10.85 -15.97
C ARG A 113 0.29 -9.34 -15.78
N TYR A 114 0.09 -8.85 -14.55
CA TYR A 114 0.05 -7.41 -14.28
C TYR A 114 1.44 -6.79 -14.13
N GLY A 115 2.46 -7.57 -13.88
CA GLY A 115 3.82 -7.07 -13.70
C GLY A 115 4.00 -6.21 -12.44
N ALA A 116 3.17 -6.35 -11.41
CA ALA A 116 3.30 -5.60 -10.16
C ALA A 116 4.64 -5.87 -9.45
N ASP A 117 5.09 -4.93 -8.62
CA ASP A 117 6.31 -5.09 -7.83
C ASP A 117 6.03 -5.64 -6.44
N ALA A 118 4.82 -5.43 -5.94
CA ALA A 118 4.33 -6.05 -4.71
C ALA A 118 2.82 -6.30 -4.80
N VAL A 119 2.32 -7.15 -3.90
CA VAL A 119 0.89 -7.49 -3.79
C VAL A 119 0.46 -7.52 -2.33
N THR A 120 -0.81 -7.19 -2.04
CA THR A 120 -1.39 -7.37 -0.72
C THR A 120 -2.02 -8.74 -0.57
N LEU A 121 -1.80 -9.38 0.60
CA LEU A 121 -2.24 -10.75 0.90
C LEU A 121 -3.02 -10.81 2.21
N SER A 122 -4.00 -11.71 2.28
CA SER A 122 -4.62 -12.13 3.53
C SER A 122 -3.84 -13.31 4.11
N PRO A 123 -3.29 -13.21 5.33
CA PRO A 123 -2.55 -14.30 5.97
C PRO A 123 -3.46 -15.31 6.68
N PHE A 124 -4.78 -15.20 6.54
CA PHE A 124 -5.74 -15.99 7.32
C PHE A 124 -5.58 -17.49 7.17
N MET A 125 -5.13 -17.96 5.99
CA MET A 125 -4.88 -19.39 5.72
C MET A 125 -3.44 -19.82 6.08
N GLY A 126 -2.69 -19.01 6.82
CA GLY A 126 -1.34 -19.34 7.29
C GLY A 126 -0.26 -19.17 6.23
N PHE A 127 0.93 -19.74 6.49
CA PHE A 127 2.11 -19.58 5.63
C PHE A 127 1.90 -20.10 4.21
N ASP A 128 1.07 -21.13 4.05
CA ASP A 128 0.75 -21.71 2.74
C ASP A 128 0.13 -20.69 1.77
N SER A 129 -0.50 -19.63 2.31
CA SER A 129 -1.05 -18.53 1.50
C SER A 129 -0.03 -17.44 1.16
N VAL A 130 1.15 -17.49 1.74
CA VAL A 130 2.22 -16.49 1.59
C VAL A 130 3.40 -17.04 0.78
N GLU A 131 3.83 -18.28 1.07
CA GLU A 131 5.02 -18.89 0.47
C GLU A 131 5.06 -18.86 -1.06
N PRO A 132 3.96 -19.08 -1.82
CA PRO A 132 4.01 -19.04 -3.28
C PRO A 132 4.49 -17.70 -3.86
N TYR A 133 4.20 -16.59 -3.18
CA TYR A 133 4.61 -15.26 -3.60
C TYR A 133 6.10 -14.99 -3.30
N LEU A 134 6.64 -15.60 -2.25
CA LEU A 134 8.05 -15.45 -1.86
C LEU A 134 9.02 -16.12 -2.85
N LYS A 135 8.52 -16.96 -3.75
CA LYS A 135 9.31 -17.56 -4.85
C LYS A 135 9.72 -16.54 -5.91
N TYR A 136 9.07 -15.37 -5.95
CA TYR A 136 9.42 -14.25 -6.81
C TYR A 136 10.39 -13.30 -6.07
N HIS A 137 11.65 -13.67 -5.97
CA HIS A 137 12.67 -13.06 -5.10
C HIS A 137 12.87 -11.53 -5.25
N SER A 138 12.47 -10.93 -6.37
CA SER A 138 12.54 -9.48 -6.59
C SER A 138 11.27 -8.74 -6.18
N LYS A 139 10.21 -9.46 -5.82
CA LYS A 139 8.87 -8.92 -5.55
C LYS A 139 8.60 -8.80 -4.06
N GLY A 140 7.61 -7.97 -3.66
CA GLY A 140 7.18 -7.78 -2.29
C GLY A 140 5.79 -8.35 -2.01
N ALA A 141 5.49 -8.66 -0.75
CA ALA A 141 4.16 -9.06 -0.31
C ALA A 141 3.79 -8.38 1.01
N PHE A 142 2.66 -7.69 1.03
CA PHE A 142 2.14 -7.01 2.22
C PHE A 142 1.01 -7.83 2.84
N LEU A 143 1.23 -8.30 4.06
CA LEU A 143 0.21 -9.06 4.79
C LEU A 143 -0.75 -8.12 5.51
N LEU A 144 -2.06 -8.36 5.40
CA LEU A 144 -3.04 -7.71 6.27
C LEU A 144 -2.72 -8.03 7.72
N CYS A 145 -2.53 -6.99 8.53
CA CYS A 145 -2.14 -7.11 9.93
C CYS A 145 -3.19 -6.47 10.84
N ARG A 146 -3.27 -5.15 10.86
CA ARG A 146 -4.29 -4.40 11.59
C ARG A 146 -4.99 -3.44 10.62
N THR A 147 -6.23 -3.74 10.29
CA THR A 147 -6.98 -2.97 9.30
C THR A 147 -7.79 -1.83 9.94
N SER A 148 -8.11 -0.78 9.18
CA SER A 148 -8.74 0.44 9.68
C SER A 148 -10.26 0.34 9.89
N ASN A 149 -10.90 -0.72 9.38
CA ASN A 149 -12.34 -0.92 9.48
C ASN A 149 -12.75 -1.42 10.88
N PRO A 150 -13.92 -1.03 11.41
CA PRO A 150 -14.39 -1.46 12.74
C PRO A 150 -14.45 -2.98 12.91
N GLY A 151 -14.88 -3.73 11.90
CA GLY A 151 -14.91 -5.20 11.92
C GLY A 151 -13.53 -5.89 12.06
N GLY A 152 -12.43 -5.14 11.97
CA GLY A 152 -11.11 -5.65 12.35
C GLY A 152 -11.03 -6.11 13.81
N ASP A 153 -11.85 -5.55 14.69
CA ASP A 153 -11.88 -5.93 16.11
C ASP A 153 -12.49 -7.31 16.35
N ASP A 154 -13.29 -7.83 15.43
CA ASP A 154 -13.91 -9.16 15.56
C ASP A 154 -12.83 -10.27 15.62
N PHE A 155 -11.68 -10.08 14.96
CA PHE A 155 -10.59 -11.04 14.89
C PHE A 155 -9.25 -10.47 15.33
N GLN A 156 -8.84 -9.35 14.77
CA GLN A 156 -7.47 -8.88 14.86
C GLN A 156 -7.08 -8.48 16.29
N ASN A 157 -8.04 -8.02 17.08
CA ASN A 157 -7.90 -7.68 18.50
C ASN A 157 -8.16 -8.86 19.47
N GLN A 158 -8.40 -10.07 18.97
CA GLN A 158 -8.61 -11.23 19.83
C GLN A 158 -7.30 -11.80 20.32
N ARG A 159 -7.26 -12.26 21.59
CA ARG A 159 -6.08 -12.89 22.20
C ARG A 159 -5.96 -14.35 21.78
N LEU A 160 -4.75 -14.76 21.48
CA LEU A 160 -4.41 -16.14 21.14
C LEU A 160 -3.96 -16.88 22.40
N ALA A 161 -4.89 -17.51 23.11
CA ALA A 161 -4.62 -18.19 24.38
C ALA A 161 -3.60 -19.35 24.26
N GLY A 162 -3.52 -20.01 23.09
CA GLY A 162 -2.58 -21.11 22.83
C GLY A 162 -1.17 -20.66 22.39
N VAL A 163 -0.90 -19.37 22.30
CA VAL A 163 0.40 -18.83 21.88
C VAL A 163 1.10 -18.19 23.08
N GLU A 164 2.40 -18.45 23.22
CA GLU A 164 3.23 -17.91 24.32
C GLU A 164 3.12 -16.37 24.37
N GLY A 165 2.88 -15.85 25.58
CA GLY A 165 2.63 -14.43 25.82
C GLY A 165 1.25 -13.95 25.40
N GLN A 166 0.37 -14.83 24.97
CA GLN A 166 -1.02 -14.55 24.61
C GLN A 166 -1.21 -13.26 23.79
N PRO A 167 -0.49 -13.09 22.64
CA PRO A 167 -0.55 -11.89 21.85
C PRO A 167 -1.96 -11.70 21.26
N LEU A 168 -2.27 -10.47 20.87
CA LEU A 168 -3.39 -10.21 19.95
C LEU A 168 -3.07 -10.82 18.57
N LEU A 169 -4.09 -11.19 17.81
CA LEU A 169 -3.89 -11.83 16.50
C LEU A 169 -3.00 -10.96 15.59
N TYR A 170 -3.25 -9.63 15.50
CA TYR A 170 -2.42 -8.75 14.68
C TYR A 170 -0.96 -8.69 15.16
N GLU A 171 -0.71 -8.78 16.46
CA GLU A 171 0.65 -8.82 17.02
C GLU A 171 1.36 -10.13 16.64
N HIS A 172 0.61 -11.24 16.64
CA HIS A 172 1.14 -12.54 16.23
C HIS A 172 1.51 -12.54 14.72
N ILE A 173 0.63 -11.98 13.86
CA ILE A 173 0.93 -11.80 12.43
C ILE A 173 2.20 -10.97 12.25
N ALA A 174 2.36 -9.87 12.99
CA ALA A 174 3.55 -9.02 12.91
C ALA A 174 4.83 -9.78 13.29
N ARG A 175 4.79 -10.63 14.33
CA ARG A 175 5.92 -11.48 14.76
C ARG A 175 6.26 -12.54 13.71
N LEU A 176 5.25 -13.21 13.15
CA LEU A 176 5.45 -14.21 12.09
C LEU A 176 6.07 -13.58 10.85
N ALA A 177 5.56 -12.43 10.42
CA ALA A 177 6.06 -11.71 9.25
C ALA A 177 7.48 -11.15 9.45
N GLN A 178 7.83 -10.70 10.66
CA GLN A 178 9.20 -10.24 10.97
C GLN A 178 10.19 -11.40 11.10
N GLY A 179 9.72 -12.56 11.50
CA GLY A 179 10.54 -13.74 11.82
C GLY A 179 10.41 -14.89 10.82
N PRO A 180 9.74 -16.00 11.20
CA PRO A 180 9.82 -17.26 10.45
C PRO A 180 9.22 -17.22 9.05
N TRP A 181 8.32 -16.31 8.74
CA TRP A 181 7.71 -16.19 7.41
C TRP A 181 8.52 -15.34 6.45
N ASN A 182 9.44 -14.50 6.95
CA ASN A 182 10.23 -13.60 6.11
C ASN A 182 11.51 -14.25 5.58
N LEU A 183 11.36 -15.25 4.75
CA LEU A 183 12.46 -16.11 4.27
C LEU A 183 13.58 -15.32 3.56
N ASN A 184 13.25 -14.19 2.93
CA ASN A 184 14.14 -13.48 2.01
C ASN A 184 13.99 -11.94 2.06
N GLY A 185 13.37 -11.39 3.11
CA GLY A 185 13.23 -9.95 3.27
C GLY A 185 12.15 -9.29 2.41
N GLN A 186 11.20 -10.07 1.86
CA GLN A 186 10.18 -9.58 0.93
C GLN A 186 8.87 -9.13 1.60
N LEU A 187 8.69 -9.42 2.89
CA LEU A 187 7.43 -9.14 3.57
C LEU A 187 7.32 -7.69 4.07
N GLY A 188 6.11 -7.17 3.99
CA GLY A 188 5.64 -5.96 4.64
C GLY A 188 4.30 -6.19 5.31
N LEU A 189 3.78 -5.18 5.99
CA LEU A 189 2.51 -5.27 6.72
C LEU A 189 1.57 -4.12 6.33
N VAL A 190 0.27 -4.41 6.25
CA VAL A 190 -0.79 -3.41 6.11
C VAL A 190 -1.31 -3.06 7.49
N VAL A 191 -1.20 -1.78 7.88
CA VAL A 191 -1.66 -1.28 9.18
C VAL A 191 -2.42 0.03 8.98
N GLY A 192 -3.67 0.10 9.41
CA GLY A 192 -4.53 1.26 9.21
C GLY A 192 -4.10 2.52 9.97
N ALA A 193 -4.21 3.68 9.34
CA ALA A 193 -3.82 4.98 9.92
C ALA A 193 -4.71 5.45 11.07
N THR A 194 -5.90 4.87 11.25
CA THR A 194 -6.87 5.28 12.28
C THR A 194 -6.46 4.90 13.71
N TYR A 195 -5.43 4.07 13.85
CA TYR A 195 -4.97 3.54 15.14
C TYR A 195 -3.45 3.73 15.34
N PRO A 196 -2.97 4.95 15.67
CA PRO A 196 -1.53 5.21 15.83
C PRO A 196 -0.84 4.33 16.88
N ALA A 197 -1.56 3.97 17.96
CA ALA A 197 -1.02 3.09 19.00
C ALA A 197 -0.70 1.68 18.46
N GLU A 198 -1.57 1.14 17.61
CA GLU A 198 -1.37 -0.14 16.94
C GLU A 198 -0.26 -0.07 15.88
N ILE A 199 -0.13 1.05 15.16
CA ILE A 199 1.01 1.27 14.26
C ILE A 199 2.33 1.20 15.05
N ALA A 200 2.42 1.93 16.16
CA ALA A 200 3.59 1.93 17.04
C ALA A 200 3.87 0.53 17.60
N ARG A 201 2.81 -0.20 17.98
CA ARG A 201 2.94 -1.57 18.48
C ARG A 201 3.44 -2.53 17.42
N VAL A 202 2.87 -2.47 16.19
CA VAL A 202 3.35 -3.28 15.05
C VAL A 202 4.79 -2.93 14.71
N ARG A 203 5.15 -1.64 14.68
CA ARG A 203 6.53 -1.21 14.44
C ARG A 203 7.50 -1.74 15.51
N ALA A 204 7.07 -1.80 16.76
CA ALA A 204 7.88 -2.39 17.84
C ALA A 204 8.13 -3.89 17.64
N LEU A 205 7.14 -4.63 17.10
CA LEU A 205 7.22 -6.07 16.83
C LEU A 205 7.88 -6.40 15.48
N ALA A 206 7.77 -5.50 14.52
CA ALA A 206 8.31 -5.64 13.18
C ALA A 206 9.19 -4.43 12.81
N PRO A 207 10.38 -4.29 13.44
CA PRO A 207 11.20 -3.08 13.34
C PRO A 207 11.75 -2.80 11.95
N THR A 208 11.90 -3.80 11.09
CA THR A 208 12.54 -3.66 9.78
C THR A 208 11.57 -3.73 8.59
N LEU A 209 10.36 -4.26 8.81
CA LEU A 209 9.39 -4.43 7.71
C LEU A 209 8.84 -3.10 7.21
N PRO A 210 8.63 -2.94 5.90
CA PRO A 210 7.85 -1.83 5.37
C PRO A 210 6.39 -1.93 5.85
N LEU A 211 5.81 -0.78 6.23
CA LEU A 211 4.40 -0.68 6.61
C LEU A 211 3.64 0.07 5.53
N LEU A 212 2.65 -0.56 4.94
CA LEU A 212 1.66 0.07 4.08
C LEU A 212 0.50 0.57 4.96
N ILE A 213 0.33 1.88 5.02
CA ILE A 213 -0.58 2.53 5.96
C ILE A 213 -1.69 3.26 5.19
N PRO A 214 -2.83 2.61 4.94
CA PRO A 214 -3.99 3.24 4.33
C PRO A 214 -4.81 4.02 5.36
N GLY A 215 -5.57 5.04 4.89
CA GLY A 215 -6.58 5.73 5.69
C GLY A 215 -6.20 7.12 6.17
N VAL A 216 -5.07 7.68 5.75
CA VAL A 216 -4.73 9.09 6.00
C VAL A 216 -5.62 9.98 5.14
N GLY A 217 -6.18 11.03 5.75
CA GLY A 217 -7.09 11.99 5.12
C GLY A 217 -8.52 11.47 5.09
N ALA A 218 -8.94 10.80 4.02
CA ALA A 218 -10.34 10.43 3.78
C ALA A 218 -11.00 9.52 4.86
N GLN A 219 -10.20 8.82 5.68
CA GLN A 219 -10.69 7.99 6.79
C GLN A 219 -10.36 8.60 8.16
N GLY A 220 -9.91 9.86 8.22
CA GLY A 220 -9.64 10.57 9.46
C GLY A 220 -8.28 10.27 10.12
N GLY A 221 -7.39 9.53 9.44
CA GLY A 221 -6.02 9.30 9.93
C GLY A 221 -5.20 10.59 9.90
N ASP A 222 -4.54 10.90 11.01
CA ASP A 222 -3.63 12.04 11.17
C ASP A 222 -2.25 11.69 10.59
N ALA A 223 -1.72 12.55 9.68
CA ALA A 223 -0.45 12.33 9.02
C ALA A 223 0.73 12.34 10.02
N ALA A 224 0.75 13.31 10.94
CA ALA A 224 1.84 13.46 11.92
C ALA A 224 1.87 12.28 12.90
N ALA A 225 0.70 11.89 13.44
CA ALA A 225 0.59 10.73 14.32
C ALA A 225 0.99 9.43 13.62
N THR A 226 0.61 9.27 12.33
CA THR A 226 0.96 8.11 11.51
C THR A 226 2.47 8.00 11.31
N VAL A 227 3.13 9.09 10.90
CA VAL A 227 4.57 9.13 10.66
C VAL A 227 5.34 8.88 11.96
N LYS A 228 4.95 9.55 13.06
CA LYS A 228 5.55 9.38 14.38
C LYS A 228 5.44 7.95 14.90
N ALA A 229 4.31 7.30 14.68
CA ALA A 229 4.07 5.92 15.11
C ALA A 229 4.79 4.88 14.22
N GLY A 230 4.87 5.14 12.91
CA GLY A 230 5.38 4.18 11.93
C GLY A 230 6.89 4.22 11.70
N LEU A 231 7.54 5.36 11.91
CA LEU A 231 8.99 5.49 11.82
C LEU A 231 9.66 5.23 13.17
N ARG A 232 10.88 4.68 13.13
CA ARG A 232 11.75 4.54 14.29
C ARG A 232 13.09 5.21 14.02
N MET A 233 13.64 5.82 15.06
CA MET A 233 15.05 6.20 15.08
C MET A 233 15.86 5.01 15.62
N ALA A 234 16.78 4.52 14.82
CA ALA A 234 17.79 3.55 15.25
C ALA A 234 19.15 4.04 14.80
N HIS A 235 20.06 4.21 15.75
CA HIS A 235 21.45 4.67 15.51
C HIS A 235 21.55 5.99 14.69
N GLY A 236 20.63 6.95 14.93
CA GLY A 236 20.63 8.24 14.26
C GLY A 236 20.02 8.23 12.83
N HIS A 237 19.44 7.10 12.40
CA HIS A 237 18.79 6.98 11.10
C HIS A 237 17.34 6.48 11.25
N ALA A 238 16.46 6.95 10.36
CA ALA A 238 15.12 6.38 10.27
C ALA A 238 15.20 4.92 9.85
N SER A 239 14.72 4.03 10.68
CA SER A 239 14.60 2.61 10.37
C SER A 239 13.14 2.23 10.13
N GLY A 240 12.92 1.38 9.17
CA GLY A 240 11.59 0.93 8.77
C GLY A 240 10.93 1.89 7.77
N ASN A 241 10.68 1.40 6.56
CA ASN A 241 9.99 2.16 5.54
C ASN A 241 8.49 2.22 5.88
N ILE A 242 7.87 3.40 5.74
CA ILE A 242 6.43 3.54 5.73
C ILE A 242 5.96 4.03 4.37
N ILE A 243 4.79 3.57 3.96
CA ILE A 243 4.12 3.91 2.72
C ILE A 243 2.72 4.37 3.10
N VAL A 244 2.49 5.67 3.07
CA VAL A 244 1.21 6.24 3.49
C VAL A 244 0.31 6.39 2.28
N ASN A 245 -0.77 5.60 2.24
CA ASN A 245 -1.66 5.57 1.08
C ASN A 245 -2.79 6.59 1.21
N SER A 246 -2.92 7.44 0.19
CA SER A 246 -4.06 8.32 -0.04
C SER A 246 -4.68 7.99 -1.41
N SER A 247 -5.98 7.70 -1.44
CA SER A 247 -6.72 7.39 -2.67
C SER A 247 -7.75 8.49 -2.95
N ARG A 248 -8.94 8.41 -2.37
CA ARG A 248 -10.10 9.28 -2.68
C ARG A 248 -9.81 10.77 -2.57
N ALA A 249 -9.01 11.18 -1.58
CA ALA A 249 -8.65 12.58 -1.38
C ALA A 249 -7.80 13.14 -2.54
N VAL A 250 -7.08 12.28 -3.26
CA VAL A 250 -6.30 12.64 -4.43
C VAL A 250 -7.12 12.48 -5.70
N LEU A 251 -7.73 11.31 -5.92
CA LEU A 251 -8.43 11.00 -7.15
C LEU A 251 -9.62 11.93 -7.43
N TYR A 252 -10.35 12.29 -6.37
CA TYR A 252 -11.60 13.05 -6.46
C TYR A 252 -11.48 14.45 -5.83
N ALA A 253 -10.30 15.05 -5.93
CA ALA A 253 -10.03 16.41 -5.43
C ALA A 253 -10.84 17.47 -6.20
N SER A 254 -11.25 17.20 -7.45
CA SER A 254 -12.19 17.99 -8.25
C SER A 254 -12.98 17.08 -9.19
N ASP A 255 -14.17 17.51 -9.60
CA ASP A 255 -15.03 16.82 -10.57
C ASP A 255 -15.15 17.55 -11.94
N ASP A 256 -14.29 18.55 -12.18
CA ASP A 256 -14.21 19.31 -13.41
C ASP A 256 -13.10 18.80 -14.37
N GLN A 257 -12.89 19.52 -15.47
CA GLN A 257 -11.87 19.19 -16.47
C GLN A 257 -10.43 19.35 -15.98
N HIS A 258 -10.21 20.02 -14.84
CA HIS A 258 -8.89 20.25 -14.21
C HIS A 258 -8.59 19.26 -13.08
N PHE A 259 -9.32 18.14 -13.01
CA PHE A 259 -9.22 17.14 -11.94
C PHE A 259 -7.80 16.64 -11.71
N SER A 260 -6.97 16.47 -12.74
CA SER A 260 -5.59 16.00 -12.61
C SER A 260 -4.69 17.05 -11.93
N GLN A 261 -4.91 18.35 -12.20
CA GLN A 261 -4.21 19.41 -11.49
C GLN A 261 -4.64 19.49 -10.02
N ALA A 262 -5.93 19.33 -9.74
CA ALA A 262 -6.44 19.26 -8.38
C ALA A 262 -5.86 18.05 -7.63
N ALA A 263 -5.77 16.89 -8.29
CA ALA A 263 -5.11 15.71 -7.75
C ALA A 263 -3.64 15.96 -7.41
N ARG A 264 -2.89 16.67 -8.29
CA ARG A 264 -1.51 17.07 -8.01
C ARG A 264 -1.41 17.95 -6.78
N ILE A 265 -2.29 18.94 -6.63
CA ILE A 265 -2.31 19.83 -5.46
C ILE A 265 -2.57 19.03 -4.19
N ALA A 266 -3.56 18.13 -4.19
CA ALA A 266 -3.87 17.27 -3.04
C ALA A 266 -2.72 16.31 -2.69
N ALA A 267 -2.08 15.72 -3.70
CA ALA A 267 -0.91 14.86 -3.52
C ALA A 267 0.29 15.65 -2.94
N LEU A 268 0.55 16.86 -3.45
CA LEU A 268 1.62 17.74 -2.95
C LEU A 268 1.39 18.12 -1.48
N GLN A 269 0.19 18.55 -1.13
CA GLN A 269 -0.18 18.88 0.26
C GLN A 269 0.01 17.69 1.19
N THR A 270 -0.40 16.48 0.75
CA THR A 270 -0.23 15.26 1.55
C THR A 270 1.24 14.89 1.70
N ARG A 271 2.03 14.93 0.61
CA ARG A 271 3.48 14.67 0.64
C ARG A 271 4.19 15.63 1.60
N ASP A 272 3.89 16.92 1.52
CA ASP A 272 4.55 17.95 2.32
C ASP A 272 4.18 17.81 3.80
N ALA A 273 2.92 17.48 4.13
CA ALA A 273 2.50 17.20 5.50
C ALA A 273 3.24 15.98 6.09
N LEU A 274 3.39 14.90 5.30
CA LEU A 274 4.15 13.72 5.71
C LEU A 274 5.64 14.02 5.87
N GLY A 275 6.23 14.83 4.97
CA GLY A 275 7.61 15.26 5.03
C GLY A 275 7.90 16.15 6.24
N ALA A 276 7.01 17.11 6.56
CA ALA A 276 7.12 17.94 7.76
C ALA A 276 7.09 17.07 9.03
N ALA A 277 6.13 16.15 9.13
CA ALA A 277 6.04 15.22 10.26
C ALA A 277 7.29 14.32 10.40
N GLN A 278 7.88 13.92 9.28
CA GLN A 278 9.14 13.18 9.28
C GLN A 278 10.30 14.02 9.79
N ALA A 279 10.40 15.29 9.39
CA ALA A 279 11.46 16.20 9.81
C ALA A 279 11.45 16.44 11.33
N GLU A 280 10.27 16.51 11.96
CA GLU A 280 10.14 16.67 13.41
C GLU A 280 10.70 15.49 14.21
N ILE A 281 10.83 14.30 13.63
CA ILE A 281 11.39 13.12 14.31
C ILE A 281 12.93 13.17 14.33
N PHE A 282 13.54 13.96 13.42
CA PHE A 282 14.98 14.07 13.28
C PHE A 282 15.60 15.25 14.06
N VAL A 283 14.78 16.05 14.72
CA VAL A 283 15.19 17.13 15.64
C VAL A 283 15.28 16.61 17.07
#